data_cc428b68366f7a88b1856ebaba3147dd
#
_entry.id   cc428b68366f7a88b1856ebaba3147dd
#
_cell.length_a   1.000
_cell.length_b   1.000
_cell.length_c   1.000
_cell.angle_alpha   90.00
_cell.angle_beta   90.00
_cell.angle_gamma   90.00
#
_symmetry.space_group_name_H-M   'P 1'
#
loop_
_entity.id
_entity.type
_entity.pdbx_description
1 polymer ?
#
loop_
_entity_poly.entity_id
_entity_poly.type
_entity_poly.pdbx_seq_one_letter_code
_entity_poly.pdbx_strand_id
1 'polypeptide(L)'
;MDVRQHTDRHYDAELKELNLKILEMGGLVEKQIEHAISGLVDRNDEMCRATIERDHVVNRMDVEIDDICLRLLALHQPAAKDLRLITTGLKITTDLERIGDIAVNVCERAIELNQEPQLKPFIDIPRMADVAQTMLRQSLDAFVNENVELALTVCRNDDVIDQLTDQLFRELISYMVEAPQTITRAIRLLFIAKYLERIADHATNIAEMIVFTVKGKSIRHLDQVPGSV
;
A
#
# COMPACT_ATOMS: atom_id res chain seq x y z
N MET A 1 -10.85 16.68 -41.27
CA MET A 1 -10.15 16.24 -40.06
C MET A 1 -11.24 16.16 -39.01
N ASP A 2 -11.54 14.95 -38.54
CA ASP A 2 -12.74 14.68 -37.75
C ASP A 2 -12.52 15.17 -36.29
N VAL A 3 -13.35 16.09 -35.81
CA VAL A 3 -13.31 16.68 -34.48
C VAL A 3 -13.41 15.57 -33.40
N ARG A 4 -14.14 14.48 -33.69
CA ARG A 4 -14.28 13.31 -32.79
C ARG A 4 -12.95 12.60 -32.58
N GLN A 5 -12.11 12.40 -33.60
CA GLN A 5 -10.78 11.76 -33.45
C GLN A 5 -9.80 12.59 -32.61
N HIS A 6 -9.95 13.91 -32.58
CA HIS A 6 -9.09 14.76 -31.70
C HIS A 6 -9.54 14.72 -30.25
N THR A 7 -10.83 14.65 -29.98
CA THR A 7 -11.39 14.56 -28.62
C THR A 7 -11.05 13.20 -28.00
N ASP A 8 -11.17 12.10 -28.76
CA ASP A 8 -10.81 10.75 -28.32
C ASP A 8 -9.31 10.64 -27.95
N ARG A 9 -8.43 11.22 -28.76
CA ARG A 9 -6.97 11.21 -28.47
C ARG A 9 -6.58 12.00 -27.22
N HIS A 10 -7.27 13.11 -26.96
CA HIS A 10 -7.01 13.92 -25.77
C HIS A 10 -7.47 13.16 -24.51
N TYR A 11 -8.64 12.57 -24.55
CA TYR A 11 -9.17 11.75 -23.47
C TYR A 11 -8.28 10.56 -23.13
N ASP A 12 -7.83 9.81 -24.16
CA ASP A 12 -6.88 8.69 -23.98
C ASP A 12 -5.55 9.16 -23.36
N ALA A 13 -5.08 10.35 -23.69
CA ALA A 13 -3.87 10.92 -23.10
C ALA A 13 -4.06 11.26 -21.61
N GLU A 14 -5.21 11.83 -21.23
CA GLU A 14 -5.53 12.14 -19.85
C GLU A 14 -5.71 10.86 -18.99
N LEU A 15 -6.31 9.79 -19.54
CA LEU A 15 -6.39 8.49 -18.85
C LEU A 15 -5.00 7.87 -18.63
N LYS A 16 -4.10 8.01 -19.59
CA LYS A 16 -2.69 7.59 -19.44
C LYS A 16 -1.96 8.41 -18.38
N GLU A 17 -2.20 9.72 -18.33
CA GLU A 17 -1.65 10.61 -17.31
C GLU A 17 -2.11 10.17 -15.91
N LEU A 18 -3.40 9.87 -15.74
CA LEU A 18 -3.94 9.33 -14.49
C LEU A 18 -3.20 8.07 -14.04
N ASN A 19 -3.08 7.08 -14.93
CA ASN A 19 -2.39 5.84 -14.62
C ASN A 19 -0.91 6.06 -14.25
N LEU A 20 -0.20 6.93 -14.99
CA LEU A 20 1.20 7.26 -14.70
C LEU A 20 1.35 7.95 -13.33
N LYS A 21 0.43 8.86 -12.98
CA LYS A 21 0.44 9.54 -11.69
C LYS A 21 0.20 8.58 -10.52
N ILE A 22 -0.73 7.64 -10.67
CA ILE A 22 -0.97 6.59 -9.66
C ILE A 22 0.29 5.72 -9.47
N LEU A 23 0.94 5.31 -10.56
CA LEU A 23 2.20 4.54 -10.48
C LEU A 23 3.34 5.33 -9.85
N GLU A 24 3.47 6.62 -10.17
CA GLU A 24 4.47 7.52 -9.58
C GLU A 24 4.27 7.61 -8.06
N MET A 25 3.03 7.81 -7.62
CA MET A 25 2.66 7.84 -6.19
C MET A 25 2.96 6.48 -5.52
N GLY A 26 2.59 5.37 -6.16
CA GLY A 26 2.90 4.02 -5.67
C GLY A 26 4.39 3.80 -5.47
N GLY A 27 5.24 4.21 -6.43
CA GLY A 27 6.69 4.11 -6.31
C GLY A 27 7.28 4.97 -5.17
N LEU A 28 6.68 6.13 -4.87
CA LEU A 28 7.07 6.93 -3.71
C LEU A 28 6.71 6.23 -2.40
N VAL A 29 5.53 5.66 -2.31
CA VAL A 29 5.05 4.94 -1.13
C VAL A 29 5.86 3.66 -0.89
N GLU A 30 6.17 2.88 -1.93
CA GLU A 30 7.09 1.73 -1.83
C GLU A 30 8.43 2.16 -1.20
N LYS A 31 8.97 3.29 -1.65
CA LYS A 31 10.24 3.82 -1.14
C LYS A 31 10.13 4.30 0.31
N GLN A 32 9.00 4.85 0.72
CA GLN A 32 8.77 5.21 2.12
C GLN A 32 8.79 3.96 3.02
N ILE A 33 8.15 2.85 2.61
CA ILE A 33 8.18 1.58 3.35
C ILE A 33 9.62 1.06 3.45
N GLU A 34 10.36 1.03 2.33
CA GLU A 34 11.77 0.60 2.29
C GLU A 34 12.62 1.41 3.29
N HIS A 35 12.52 2.75 3.24
CA HIS A 35 13.28 3.62 4.12
C HIS A 35 12.88 3.46 5.60
N ALA A 36 11.59 3.24 5.90
CA ALA A 36 11.12 3.03 7.27
C ALA A 36 11.71 1.75 7.87
N ILE A 37 11.76 0.67 7.10
CA ILE A 37 12.33 -0.61 7.54
C ILE A 37 13.86 -0.55 7.63
N SER A 38 14.53 0.05 6.65
CA SER A 38 15.98 0.26 6.70
C SER A 38 16.36 1.16 7.88
N GLY A 39 15.57 2.21 8.15
CA GLY A 39 15.76 3.08 9.31
C GLY A 39 15.66 2.35 10.66
N LEU A 40 14.79 1.33 10.74
CA LEU A 40 14.68 0.44 11.92
C LEU A 40 15.88 -0.52 11.99
N VAL A 41 16.19 -1.22 10.91
CA VAL A 41 17.20 -2.30 10.88
C VAL A 41 18.60 -1.74 11.07
N ASP A 42 18.93 -0.66 10.37
CA ASP A 42 20.23 0.01 10.38
C ASP A 42 20.36 1.04 11.52
N ARG A 43 19.27 1.21 12.30
CA ARG A 43 19.17 2.20 13.39
C ARG A 43 19.47 3.63 12.92
N ASN A 44 18.93 3.99 11.75
CA ASN A 44 19.18 5.26 11.09
C ASN A 44 18.01 6.23 11.27
N ASP A 45 18.04 7.01 12.34
CA ASP A 45 17.01 8.02 12.67
C ASP A 45 16.92 9.11 11.61
N GLU A 46 18.03 9.48 10.96
CA GLU A 46 18.04 10.53 9.91
C GLU A 46 17.21 10.09 8.70
N MET A 47 17.34 8.83 8.28
CA MET A 47 16.53 8.25 7.20
C MET A 47 15.04 8.27 7.57
N CYS A 48 14.68 7.89 8.79
CA CYS A 48 13.30 7.94 9.27
C CYS A 48 12.75 9.37 9.26
N ARG A 49 13.50 10.35 9.80
CA ARG A 49 13.07 11.76 9.82
C ARG A 49 12.90 12.34 8.42
N ALA A 50 13.82 12.03 7.50
CA ALA A 50 13.73 12.47 6.11
C ALA A 50 12.51 11.85 5.40
N THR A 51 12.12 10.62 5.75
CA THR A 51 10.93 9.95 5.21
C THR A 51 9.67 10.63 5.73
N ILE A 52 9.58 10.89 7.03
CA ILE A 52 8.46 11.62 7.66
C ILE A 52 8.31 13.01 7.02
N GLU A 53 9.42 13.75 6.87
CA GLU A 53 9.38 15.10 6.30
C GLU A 53 8.90 15.12 4.85
N ARG A 54 9.22 14.09 4.07
CA ARG A 54 8.84 13.99 2.65
C ARG A 54 7.43 13.49 2.38
N ASP A 55 6.71 13.06 3.39
CA ASP A 55 5.36 12.52 3.24
C ASP A 55 4.38 13.52 2.58
N HIS A 56 4.59 14.81 2.80
CA HIS A 56 3.82 15.88 2.13
C HIS A 56 3.84 15.79 0.59
N VAL A 57 4.80 15.05 -0.01
CA VAL A 57 4.82 14.83 -1.46
C VAL A 57 3.73 13.86 -1.88
N VAL A 58 3.54 12.77 -1.12
CA VAL A 58 2.46 11.79 -1.32
C VAL A 58 1.10 12.48 -1.17
N ASN A 59 0.92 13.26 -0.09
CA ASN A 59 -0.30 14.02 0.18
C ASN A 59 -0.65 15.03 -0.93
N ARG A 60 0.36 15.64 -1.54
CA ARG A 60 0.14 16.52 -2.69
C ARG A 60 -0.28 15.75 -3.93
N MET A 61 0.31 14.58 -4.17
CA MET A 61 -0.06 13.74 -5.31
C MET A 61 -1.48 13.20 -5.18
N ASP A 62 -1.93 12.90 -3.96
CA ASP A 62 -3.32 12.52 -3.68
C ASP A 62 -4.28 13.60 -4.22
N VAL A 63 -4.07 14.86 -3.85
CA VAL A 63 -4.88 15.99 -4.33
C VAL A 63 -4.77 16.18 -5.85
N GLU A 64 -3.56 16.07 -6.43
CA GLU A 64 -3.37 16.20 -7.88
C GLU A 64 -4.13 15.12 -8.67
N ILE A 65 -4.12 13.88 -8.20
CA ILE A 65 -4.81 12.76 -8.85
C ILE A 65 -6.32 12.92 -8.71
N ASP A 66 -6.82 13.35 -7.56
CA ASP A 66 -8.23 13.66 -7.35
C ASP A 66 -8.71 14.72 -8.35
N ASP A 67 -7.94 15.81 -8.54
CA ASP A 67 -8.26 16.85 -9.52
C ASP A 67 -8.29 16.32 -10.96
N ILE A 68 -7.37 15.42 -11.34
CA ILE A 68 -7.38 14.76 -12.65
C ILE A 68 -8.65 13.92 -12.82
N CYS A 69 -9.00 13.10 -11.82
CA CYS A 69 -10.19 12.27 -11.85
C CYS A 69 -11.48 13.10 -11.98
N LEU A 70 -11.61 14.16 -11.17
CA LEU A 70 -12.77 15.05 -11.21
C LEU A 70 -12.89 15.76 -12.57
N ARG A 71 -11.78 16.21 -13.14
CA ARG A 71 -11.75 16.83 -14.49
C ARG A 71 -12.19 15.83 -15.56
N LEU A 72 -11.67 14.61 -15.53
CA LEU A 72 -12.07 13.54 -16.46
C LEU A 72 -13.58 13.26 -16.41
N LEU A 73 -14.14 13.15 -15.19
CA LEU A 73 -15.57 12.92 -14.98
C LEU A 73 -16.42 14.09 -15.49
N ALA A 74 -16.00 15.34 -15.22
CA ALA A 74 -16.77 16.52 -15.57
C ALA A 74 -16.76 16.82 -17.06
N LEU A 75 -15.63 16.62 -17.76
CA LEU A 75 -15.47 17.04 -19.15
C LEU A 75 -15.87 15.98 -20.17
N HIS A 76 -15.68 14.68 -19.84
CA HIS A 76 -15.81 13.61 -20.84
C HIS A 76 -17.03 12.71 -20.69
N GLN A 77 -17.76 12.77 -19.56
CA GLN A 77 -18.92 11.92 -19.28
C GLN A 77 -18.63 10.43 -19.57
N PRO A 78 -17.61 9.83 -18.93
CA PRO A 78 -17.09 8.52 -19.30
C PRO A 78 -18.14 7.42 -19.21
N ALA A 79 -18.07 6.45 -20.15
CA ALA A 79 -18.96 5.29 -20.17
C ALA A 79 -18.53 4.22 -19.15
N ALA A 80 -19.37 3.24 -18.92
CA ALA A 80 -19.30 2.24 -17.85
C ALA A 80 -17.89 1.72 -17.47
N LYS A 81 -17.01 1.39 -18.43
CA LYS A 81 -15.65 0.89 -18.16
C LYS A 81 -14.76 2.01 -17.65
N ASP A 82 -14.72 3.13 -18.35
CA ASP A 82 -13.85 4.25 -18.00
C ASP A 82 -14.31 4.94 -16.71
N LEU A 83 -15.62 5.00 -16.47
CA LEU A 83 -16.16 5.47 -15.21
C LEU A 83 -15.66 4.61 -14.04
N ARG A 84 -15.66 3.27 -14.19
CA ARG A 84 -15.10 2.38 -13.16
C ARG A 84 -13.60 2.58 -12.98
N LEU A 85 -12.85 2.75 -14.08
CA LEU A 85 -11.39 2.99 -14.00
C LEU A 85 -11.08 4.26 -13.21
N ILE A 86 -11.72 5.39 -13.56
CA ILE A 86 -11.49 6.67 -12.91
C ILE A 86 -11.90 6.63 -11.42
N THR A 87 -13.07 6.06 -11.12
CA THR A 87 -13.54 5.92 -9.73
C THR A 87 -12.71 4.94 -8.92
N THR A 88 -12.09 3.95 -9.57
CA THR A 88 -11.11 3.06 -8.92
C THR A 88 -9.80 3.80 -8.69
N GLY A 89 -9.36 4.64 -9.63
CA GLY A 89 -8.19 5.51 -9.43
C GLY A 89 -8.29 6.35 -8.16
N LEU A 90 -9.40 7.05 -7.94
CA LEU A 90 -9.67 7.80 -6.71
C LEU A 90 -9.47 6.97 -5.43
N LYS A 91 -9.98 5.74 -5.43
CA LYS A 91 -9.87 4.85 -4.27
C LYS A 91 -8.45 4.32 -4.07
N ILE A 92 -7.76 3.95 -5.16
CA ILE A 92 -6.36 3.52 -5.10
C ILE A 92 -5.49 4.62 -4.52
N THR A 93 -5.72 5.88 -4.92
CA THR A 93 -4.97 7.04 -4.43
C THR A 93 -5.15 7.21 -2.92
N THR A 94 -6.39 7.07 -2.43
CA THR A 94 -6.68 7.07 -0.99
C THR A 94 -5.96 5.93 -0.25
N ASP A 95 -5.96 4.69 -0.80
CA ASP A 95 -5.24 3.58 -0.18
C ASP A 95 -3.72 3.81 -0.20
N LEU A 96 -3.16 4.41 -1.24
CA LEU A 96 -1.74 4.77 -1.31
C LEU A 96 -1.35 5.84 -0.29
N GLU A 97 -2.18 6.87 -0.10
CA GLU A 97 -1.98 7.88 0.95
C GLU A 97 -1.97 7.23 2.34
N ARG A 98 -2.92 6.33 2.62
CA ARG A 98 -2.95 5.58 3.88
C ARG A 98 -1.71 4.71 4.09
N ILE A 99 -1.19 4.09 3.05
CA ILE A 99 0.07 3.32 3.13
C ILE A 99 1.24 4.25 3.45
N GLY A 100 1.30 5.45 2.87
CA GLY A 100 2.28 6.48 3.18
C GLY A 100 2.23 6.90 4.66
N ASP A 101 1.05 7.24 5.16
CA ASP A 101 0.80 7.54 6.57
C ASP A 101 1.29 6.41 7.50
N ILE A 102 1.03 5.15 7.11
CA ILE A 102 1.47 3.99 7.89
C ILE A 102 3.00 3.87 7.87
N ALA A 103 3.66 4.13 6.74
CA ALA A 103 5.13 4.14 6.67
C ALA A 103 5.74 5.24 7.57
N VAL A 104 5.10 6.40 7.68
CA VAL A 104 5.46 7.45 8.65
C VAL A 104 5.34 6.91 10.09
N ASN A 105 4.24 6.24 10.44
CA ASN A 105 4.07 5.64 11.76
C ASN A 105 5.15 4.59 12.08
N VAL A 106 5.58 3.79 11.08
CA VAL A 106 6.71 2.85 11.23
C VAL A 106 8.00 3.62 11.52
N CYS A 107 8.28 4.72 10.80
CA CYS A 107 9.45 5.57 11.05
C CYS A 107 9.45 6.13 12.48
N GLU A 108 8.33 6.61 12.99
CA GLU A 108 8.21 7.12 14.37
C GLU A 108 8.55 6.03 15.41
N ARG A 109 8.00 4.83 15.24
CA ARG A 109 8.31 3.70 16.12
C ARG A 109 9.76 3.26 16.00
N ALA A 110 10.35 3.30 14.80
CA ALA A 110 11.75 3.00 14.56
C ALA A 110 12.67 3.99 15.34
N ILE A 111 12.41 5.29 15.26
CA ILE A 111 13.15 6.32 15.99
C ILE A 111 13.09 6.06 17.51
N GLU A 112 11.91 5.72 18.05
CA GLU A 112 11.77 5.38 19.47
C GLU A 112 12.56 4.13 19.85
N LEU A 113 12.52 3.07 19.03
CA LEU A 113 13.26 1.83 19.26
C LEU A 113 14.77 2.01 19.15
N ASN A 114 15.23 2.91 18.28
CA ASN A 114 16.64 3.20 18.10
C ASN A 114 17.28 3.88 19.34
N GLN A 115 16.49 4.46 20.23
CA GLN A 115 17.00 5.04 21.49
C GLN A 115 17.29 3.98 22.58
N GLU A 116 16.83 2.74 22.39
CA GLU A 116 16.98 1.65 23.34
C GLU A 116 17.83 0.51 22.74
N PRO A 117 18.46 -0.35 23.56
CA PRO A 117 19.11 -1.54 23.03
C PRO A 117 18.13 -2.43 22.26
N GLN A 118 18.59 -3.00 21.15
CA GLN A 118 17.78 -3.90 20.33
C GLN A 118 17.27 -5.09 21.16
N LEU A 119 15.96 -5.40 21.07
CA LEU A 119 15.36 -6.48 21.83
C LEU A 119 15.74 -7.86 21.29
N LYS A 120 15.72 -8.02 19.98
CA LYS A 120 16.05 -9.24 19.24
C LYS A 120 16.56 -8.87 17.84
N PRO A 121 17.25 -9.77 17.11
CA PRO A 121 17.54 -9.56 15.70
C PRO A 121 16.22 -9.37 14.90
N PHE A 122 16.20 -8.39 13.99
CA PHE A 122 15.05 -8.14 13.15
C PHE A 122 15.09 -9.06 11.92
N ILE A 123 14.43 -10.22 12.00
CA ILE A 123 14.32 -11.19 10.90
C ILE A 123 12.91 -11.12 10.29
N ASP A 124 11.89 -11.17 11.16
CA ASP A 124 10.50 -11.26 10.72
C ASP A 124 9.99 -9.95 10.13
N ILE A 125 10.34 -8.80 10.74
CA ILE A 125 9.89 -7.47 10.28
C ILE A 125 10.33 -7.17 8.84
N PRO A 126 11.61 -7.33 8.44
CA PRO A 126 12.00 -7.19 7.04
C PRO A 126 11.25 -8.15 6.10
N ARG A 127 11.06 -9.41 6.52
CA ARG A 127 10.29 -10.38 5.74
C ARG A 127 8.83 -9.97 5.56
N MET A 128 8.18 -9.46 6.60
CA MET A 128 6.82 -8.91 6.50
C MET A 128 6.76 -7.72 5.55
N ALA A 129 7.76 -6.83 5.62
CA ALA A 129 7.85 -5.68 4.72
C ALA A 129 8.02 -6.10 3.25
N ASP A 130 8.86 -7.11 2.97
CA ASP A 130 9.05 -7.66 1.62
C ASP A 130 7.74 -8.23 1.06
N VAL A 131 6.95 -8.92 1.90
CA VAL A 131 5.62 -9.44 1.51
C VAL A 131 4.68 -8.28 1.20
N ALA A 132 4.53 -7.31 2.11
CA ALA A 132 3.64 -6.16 1.95
C ALA A 132 4.00 -5.31 0.71
N GLN A 133 5.29 -5.03 0.49
CA GLN A 133 5.77 -4.31 -0.70
C GLN A 133 5.51 -5.10 -2.00
N THR A 134 5.70 -6.42 -1.96
CA THR A 134 5.42 -7.28 -3.13
C THR A 134 3.93 -7.24 -3.45
N MET A 135 3.05 -7.33 -2.45
CA MET A 135 1.60 -7.22 -2.62
C MET A 135 1.21 -5.86 -3.21
N LEU A 136 1.77 -4.76 -2.69
CA LEU A 136 1.52 -3.41 -3.21
C LEU A 136 1.94 -3.30 -4.68
N ARG A 137 3.17 -3.69 -5.01
CA ARG A 137 3.67 -3.67 -6.40
C ARG A 137 2.82 -4.49 -7.34
N GLN A 138 2.48 -5.72 -6.94
CA GLN A 138 1.62 -6.59 -7.75
C GLN A 138 0.21 -6.04 -7.93
N SER A 139 -0.35 -5.36 -6.93
CA SER A 139 -1.65 -4.71 -7.07
C SER A 139 -1.60 -3.55 -8.07
N LEU A 140 -0.56 -2.73 -8.06
CA LEU A 140 -0.38 -1.65 -9.03
C LEU A 140 -0.11 -2.17 -10.45
N ASP A 141 0.70 -3.23 -10.59
CA ASP A 141 0.91 -3.92 -11.87
C ASP A 141 -0.39 -4.51 -12.41
N ALA A 142 -1.22 -5.10 -11.53
CA ALA A 142 -2.54 -5.61 -11.89
C ALA A 142 -3.49 -4.50 -12.35
N PHE A 143 -3.42 -3.31 -11.73
CA PHE A 143 -4.20 -2.15 -12.14
C PHE A 143 -3.88 -1.70 -13.56
N VAL A 144 -2.60 -1.47 -13.85
CA VAL A 144 -2.17 -0.97 -15.17
C VAL A 144 -2.43 -1.97 -16.29
N ASN A 145 -2.26 -3.27 -15.99
CA ASN A 145 -2.43 -4.34 -16.99
C ASN A 145 -3.85 -4.93 -17.01
N GLU A 146 -4.79 -4.40 -16.22
CA GLU A 146 -6.13 -4.98 -16.02
C GLU A 146 -6.09 -6.49 -15.71
N ASN A 147 -5.07 -6.94 -14.97
CA ASN A 147 -4.76 -8.35 -14.75
C ASN A 147 -5.47 -8.89 -13.49
N VAL A 148 -6.62 -9.51 -13.69
CA VAL A 148 -7.44 -10.08 -12.61
C VAL A 148 -6.74 -11.23 -11.88
N GLU A 149 -6.00 -12.08 -12.59
CA GLU A 149 -5.31 -13.24 -11.95
C GLU A 149 -4.20 -12.78 -11.01
N LEU A 150 -3.46 -11.72 -11.39
CA LEU A 150 -2.47 -11.11 -10.51
C LEU A 150 -3.13 -10.47 -9.29
N ALA A 151 -4.25 -9.75 -9.47
CA ALA A 151 -5.03 -9.19 -8.36
C ALA A 151 -5.53 -10.28 -7.39
N LEU A 152 -6.06 -11.39 -7.90
CA LEU A 152 -6.46 -12.52 -7.05
C LEU A 152 -5.28 -13.18 -6.32
N THR A 153 -4.08 -13.14 -6.90
CA THR A 153 -2.86 -13.62 -6.23
C THR A 153 -2.49 -12.74 -5.05
N VAL A 154 -2.63 -11.42 -5.18
CA VAL A 154 -2.43 -10.48 -4.04
C VAL A 154 -3.40 -10.82 -2.90
N CYS A 155 -4.69 -10.99 -3.20
CA CYS A 155 -5.68 -11.34 -2.17
C CYS A 155 -5.34 -12.66 -1.43
N ARG A 156 -4.75 -13.65 -2.11
CA ARG A 156 -4.31 -14.92 -1.46
C ARG A 156 -3.05 -14.77 -0.61
N ASN A 157 -2.21 -13.78 -0.90
CA ASN A 157 -0.98 -13.55 -0.13
C ASN A 157 -1.24 -12.87 1.22
N ASP A 158 -2.43 -12.38 1.45
CA ASP A 158 -2.87 -11.77 2.72
C ASP A 158 -2.70 -12.74 3.90
N ASP A 159 -3.09 -14.00 3.73
CA ASP A 159 -2.89 -15.05 4.74
C ASP A 159 -1.43 -15.21 5.20
N VAL A 160 -0.46 -14.90 4.33
CA VAL A 160 0.98 -15.05 4.64
C VAL A 160 1.42 -14.00 5.67
N ILE A 161 0.97 -12.75 5.50
CA ILE A 161 1.35 -11.68 6.42
C ILE A 161 0.64 -11.82 7.77
N ASP A 162 -0.60 -12.30 7.78
CA ASP A 162 -1.34 -12.63 9.00
C ASP A 162 -0.62 -13.70 9.83
N GLN A 163 -0.16 -14.77 9.19
CA GLN A 163 0.61 -15.82 9.86
C GLN A 163 1.93 -15.31 10.44
N LEU A 164 2.64 -14.42 9.73
CA LEU A 164 3.87 -13.79 10.21
C LEU A 164 3.59 -12.87 11.41
N THR A 165 2.51 -12.10 11.35
CA THR A 165 2.05 -11.24 12.46
C THR A 165 1.77 -12.07 13.71
N ASP A 166 1.02 -13.15 13.57
CA ASP A 166 0.68 -14.07 14.66
C ASP A 166 1.91 -14.75 15.26
N GLN A 167 2.87 -15.14 14.41
CA GLN A 167 4.14 -15.72 14.87
C GLN A 167 4.92 -14.72 15.69
N LEU A 168 5.13 -13.51 15.18
CA LEU A 168 5.88 -12.45 15.85
C LEU A 168 5.19 -12.03 17.16
N PHE A 169 3.85 -11.98 17.18
CA PHE A 169 3.06 -11.69 18.38
C PHE A 169 3.36 -12.68 19.50
N ARG A 170 3.31 -13.99 19.22
CA ARG A 170 3.61 -15.05 20.21
C ARG A 170 5.05 -14.96 20.72
N GLU A 171 5.99 -14.69 19.83
CA GLU A 171 7.40 -14.54 20.20
C GLU A 171 7.61 -13.33 21.15
N LEU A 172 7.03 -12.18 20.81
CA LEU A 172 7.18 -10.97 21.60
C LEU A 172 6.50 -11.09 22.99
N ILE A 173 5.39 -11.81 23.09
CA ILE A 173 4.79 -12.15 24.40
C ILE A 173 5.79 -12.95 25.27
N SER A 174 6.51 -13.91 24.70
CA SER A 174 7.50 -14.67 25.46
C SER A 174 8.59 -13.76 26.05
N TYR A 175 9.09 -12.80 25.26
CA TYR A 175 10.04 -11.80 25.76
C TYR A 175 9.46 -10.95 26.90
N MET A 176 8.19 -10.54 26.81
CA MET A 176 7.53 -9.74 27.85
C MET A 176 7.39 -10.51 29.16
N VAL A 177 7.07 -11.82 29.08
CA VAL A 177 6.91 -12.69 30.28
C VAL A 177 8.24 -12.99 30.93
N GLU A 178 9.27 -13.28 30.12
CA GLU A 178 10.61 -13.62 30.65
C GLU A 178 11.31 -12.39 31.23
N ALA A 179 11.12 -11.21 30.68
CA ALA A 179 11.81 -9.98 31.04
C ALA A 179 10.87 -8.77 30.98
N PRO A 180 10.12 -8.45 32.06
CA PRO A 180 9.14 -7.34 32.05
C PRO A 180 9.69 -5.97 31.64
N GLN A 181 10.99 -5.73 31.79
CA GLN A 181 11.66 -4.51 31.32
C GLN A 181 11.70 -4.39 29.79
N THR A 182 11.34 -5.44 29.06
CA THR A 182 11.28 -5.45 27.59
C THR A 182 9.92 -5.04 27.04
N ILE A 183 8.89 -4.94 27.88
CA ILE A 183 7.50 -4.73 27.47
C ILE A 183 7.35 -3.55 26.50
N THR A 184 7.94 -2.40 26.81
CA THR A 184 7.80 -1.20 25.97
C THR A 184 8.35 -1.43 24.56
N ARG A 185 9.55 -2.03 24.44
CA ARG A 185 10.17 -2.34 23.14
C ARG A 185 9.38 -3.39 22.37
N ALA A 186 8.92 -4.43 23.05
CA ALA A 186 8.11 -5.48 22.45
C ALA A 186 6.78 -4.93 21.90
N ILE A 187 6.11 -4.05 22.65
CA ILE A 187 4.88 -3.37 22.19
C ILE A 187 5.14 -2.52 20.94
N ARG A 188 6.24 -1.76 20.89
CA ARG A 188 6.60 -0.96 19.71
C ARG A 188 6.84 -1.84 18.48
N LEU A 189 7.48 -3.01 18.64
CA LEU A 189 7.67 -3.98 17.56
C LEU A 189 6.32 -4.58 17.11
N LEU A 190 5.39 -4.85 18.04
CA LEU A 190 4.03 -5.28 17.70
C LEU A 190 3.28 -4.23 16.86
N PHE A 191 3.43 -2.95 17.20
CA PHE A 191 2.84 -1.89 16.39
C PHE A 191 3.41 -1.87 14.97
N ILE A 192 4.74 -2.03 14.81
CA ILE A 192 5.36 -2.11 13.48
C ILE A 192 4.80 -3.32 12.70
N ALA A 193 4.67 -4.48 13.31
CA ALA A 193 4.07 -5.65 12.68
C ALA A 193 2.63 -5.38 12.22
N LYS A 194 1.80 -4.77 13.08
CA LYS A 194 0.42 -4.38 12.73
C LYS A 194 0.36 -3.30 11.65
N TYR A 195 1.33 -2.42 11.58
CA TYR A 195 1.42 -1.45 10.48
C TYR A 195 1.74 -2.14 9.15
N LEU A 196 2.64 -3.12 9.14
CA LEU A 196 2.96 -3.90 7.93
C LEU A 196 1.78 -4.75 7.46
N GLU A 197 1.03 -5.38 8.38
CA GLU A 197 -0.23 -6.07 8.08
C GLU A 197 -1.23 -5.09 7.43
N ARG A 198 -1.45 -3.91 8.01
CA ARG A 198 -2.34 -2.91 7.43
C ARG A 198 -1.91 -2.42 6.05
N ILE A 199 -0.61 -2.35 5.76
CA ILE A 199 -0.12 -2.06 4.40
C ILE A 199 -0.58 -3.15 3.44
N ALA A 200 -0.48 -4.43 3.83
CA ALA A 200 -0.97 -5.54 3.02
C ALA A 200 -2.50 -5.51 2.84
N ASP A 201 -3.27 -5.18 3.90
CA ASP A 201 -4.71 -4.96 3.81
C ASP A 201 -5.07 -3.92 2.73
N HIS A 202 -4.35 -2.78 2.70
CA HIS A 202 -4.56 -1.76 1.67
C HIS A 202 -4.20 -2.27 0.27
N ALA A 203 -3.13 -3.06 0.12
CA ALA A 203 -2.79 -3.68 -1.16
C ALA A 203 -3.86 -4.67 -1.62
N THR A 204 -4.44 -5.43 -0.69
CA THR A 204 -5.59 -6.33 -0.93
C THR A 204 -6.83 -5.53 -1.34
N ASN A 205 -7.13 -4.40 -0.69
CA ASN A 205 -8.21 -3.50 -1.11
C ASN A 205 -8.03 -3.01 -2.56
N ILE A 206 -6.82 -2.60 -2.92
CA ILE A 206 -6.50 -2.21 -4.30
C ILE A 206 -6.76 -3.37 -5.26
N ALA A 207 -6.30 -4.58 -4.95
CA ALA A 207 -6.49 -5.77 -5.78
C ALA A 207 -7.98 -6.12 -5.99
N GLU A 208 -8.79 -6.06 -4.94
CA GLU A 208 -10.25 -6.27 -5.02
C GLU A 208 -10.94 -5.25 -5.93
N MET A 209 -10.51 -3.98 -5.85
CA MET A 209 -11.04 -2.93 -6.72
C MET A 209 -10.71 -3.16 -8.19
N ILE A 210 -9.54 -3.73 -8.49
CA ILE A 210 -9.15 -4.07 -9.86
C ILE A 210 -10.06 -5.17 -10.41
N VAL A 211 -10.33 -6.23 -9.64
CA VAL A 211 -11.28 -7.26 -10.03
C VAL A 211 -12.65 -6.67 -10.34
N PHE A 212 -13.12 -5.75 -9.48
CA PHE A 212 -14.37 -5.03 -9.72
C PHE A 212 -14.32 -4.18 -11.01
N THR A 213 -13.24 -3.46 -11.26
CA THR A 213 -13.09 -2.61 -12.45
C THR A 213 -13.18 -3.42 -13.73
N VAL A 214 -12.52 -4.57 -13.79
CA VAL A 214 -12.46 -5.42 -14.99
C VAL A 214 -13.71 -6.28 -15.14
N LYS A 215 -14.14 -6.98 -14.07
CA LYS A 215 -15.28 -7.92 -14.14
C LYS A 215 -16.65 -7.28 -13.87
N GLY A 216 -16.69 -6.06 -13.33
CA GLY A 216 -17.94 -5.39 -12.93
C GLY A 216 -18.64 -6.06 -11.72
N LYS A 217 -17.97 -6.99 -11.03
CA LYS A 217 -18.49 -7.70 -9.86
C LYS A 217 -17.53 -7.53 -8.68
N SER A 218 -18.06 -7.12 -7.53
CA SER A 218 -17.27 -7.04 -6.29
C SER A 218 -17.00 -8.44 -5.76
N ILE A 219 -15.76 -8.66 -5.31
CA ILE A 219 -15.36 -9.87 -4.56
C ILE A 219 -15.14 -9.56 -3.07
N ARG A 220 -15.41 -8.33 -2.63
CA ARG A 220 -15.31 -7.93 -1.23
C ARG A 220 -16.22 -8.79 -0.37
N HIS A 221 -15.69 -9.21 0.76
CA HIS A 221 -16.45 -10.03 1.75
C HIS A 221 -16.90 -11.41 1.22
N LEU A 222 -16.25 -11.94 0.19
CA LEU A 222 -16.44 -13.34 -0.17
C LEU A 222 -15.53 -14.19 0.73
N ASP A 223 -16.10 -15.13 1.48
CA ASP A 223 -15.38 -16.06 2.39
C ASP A 223 -14.34 -16.94 1.64
N GLN A 224 -14.38 -16.96 0.32
CA GLN A 224 -13.41 -17.64 -0.53
C GLN A 224 -13.12 -16.82 -1.80
N VAL A 225 -11.87 -16.52 -2.05
CA VAL A 225 -11.42 -15.92 -3.32
C VAL A 225 -11.69 -16.94 -4.45
N PRO A 226 -12.38 -16.56 -5.55
CA PRO A 226 -12.67 -17.48 -6.64
C PRO A 226 -11.37 -18.07 -7.21
N GLY A 227 -11.22 -19.41 -7.14
CA GLY A 227 -10.06 -20.15 -7.66
C GLY A 227 -9.15 -20.80 -6.59
N SER A 228 -9.52 -20.76 -5.31
CA SER A 228 -8.89 -21.57 -4.27
C SER A 228 -9.54 -22.97 -4.23
N VAL A 229 -9.10 -23.87 -5.13
CA VAL A 229 -9.26 -25.34 -5.07
C VAL A 229 -7.97 -25.94 -5.51
#